data_62391c11f5ce3374769a7fc900269d48
#
_entry.id   62391c11f5ce3374769a7fc900269d48
#
_cell.length_a   1.000
_cell.length_b   1.000
_cell.length_c   1.000
_cell.angle_alpha   90.00
_cell.angle_beta   90.00
_cell.angle_gamma   90.00
#
_symmetry.space_group_name_H-M   'P 1'
#
loop_
_entity.id
_entity.type
_entity.pdbx_description
1 polymer ?
#
loop_
_entity_poly.entity_id
_entity_poly.type
_entity_poly.pdbx_seq_one_letter_code
_entity_poly.pdbx_strand_id
1 'polypeptide(L)'
;MINSIRVTAVSALFAFSTVALAVNHAESVDEIPVLKQESQHAVSVKRISSNFLRSHYKSITLDDALSEKVYDRYMRSLDSNRNVFLDADVQKFKTEQDHFDEAIEMGDLDIAYQIFHATSN
;
A
#
# COMPACT_ATOMS: atom_id res chain seq x y z
N MET A 1 76.32 29.49 42.44
CA MET A 1 75.04 30.14 42.13
C MET A 1 74.37 29.36 41.01
N ILE A 2 73.53 28.47 41.40
CA ILE A 2 72.88 27.59 40.43
C ILE A 2 71.36 27.67 40.71
N ASN A 3 70.64 28.32 39.79
CA ASN A 3 69.24 28.48 39.85
C ASN A 3 68.53 27.19 39.36
N SER A 4 67.88 26.53 40.27
CA SER A 4 67.05 25.37 39.99
C SER A 4 65.69 25.83 39.40
N ILE A 5 65.47 25.60 38.15
CA ILE A 5 64.18 25.80 37.49
C ILE A 5 63.35 24.53 37.74
N ARG A 6 62.32 24.64 38.56
CA ARG A 6 61.35 23.58 38.78
C ARG A 6 60.30 23.63 37.65
N VAL A 7 60.36 22.67 36.74
CA VAL A 7 59.32 22.43 35.74
C VAL A 7 58.20 21.62 36.36
N THR A 8 57.08 22.26 36.67
CA THR A 8 55.88 21.59 37.07
C THR A 8 55.13 21.12 35.80
N ALA A 9 55.15 19.82 35.60
CA ALA A 9 54.33 19.18 34.55
C ALA A 9 52.86 19.17 34.99
N VAL A 10 52.02 19.95 34.32
CA VAL A 10 50.58 19.90 34.48
C VAL A 10 50.03 18.85 33.52
N SER A 11 49.75 17.68 34.04
CA SER A 11 49.04 16.62 33.31
C SER A 11 47.58 16.97 33.24
N ALA A 12 47.11 17.48 32.08
CA ALA A 12 45.70 17.64 31.80
C ALA A 12 45.11 16.29 31.39
N LEU A 13 44.36 15.70 32.28
CA LEU A 13 43.53 14.52 32.00
C LEU A 13 42.33 14.96 31.15
N PHE A 14 42.40 14.69 29.85
CA PHE A 14 41.23 14.82 28.96
C PHE A 14 40.34 13.59 29.18
N ALA A 15 39.29 13.74 30.00
CA ALA A 15 38.22 12.76 30.11
C ALA A 15 37.35 12.87 28.83
N PHE A 16 37.56 11.96 27.88
CA PHE A 16 36.66 11.76 26.77
C PHE A 16 35.36 11.15 27.28
N SER A 17 34.38 12.01 27.49
CA SER A 17 33.01 11.57 27.79
C SER A 17 32.37 11.12 26.46
N THR A 18 32.41 9.82 26.18
CA THR A 18 31.65 9.22 25.10
C THR A 18 30.18 9.22 25.48
N VAL A 19 29.43 10.25 25.05
CA VAL A 19 27.98 10.21 25.08
C VAL A 19 27.55 9.18 24.03
N ALA A 20 27.24 7.98 24.47
CA ALA A 20 26.54 7.00 23.67
C ALA A 20 25.12 7.53 23.44
N LEU A 21 24.92 8.16 22.28
CA LEU A 21 23.57 8.39 21.74
C LEU A 21 22.99 7.02 21.41
N ALA A 22 22.30 6.43 22.38
CA ALA A 22 21.39 5.35 22.12
C ALA A 22 20.25 5.93 21.29
N VAL A 23 20.40 5.84 19.98
CA VAL A 23 19.29 6.03 19.05
C VAL A 23 18.36 4.86 19.31
N ASN A 24 17.38 5.07 20.17
CA ASN A 24 16.21 4.21 20.23
C ASN A 24 15.49 4.37 18.89
N HIS A 25 15.88 3.56 17.90
CA HIS A 25 15.01 3.21 16.81
C HIS A 25 13.93 2.30 17.42
N ALA A 26 12.98 2.91 18.12
CA ALA A 26 11.68 2.32 18.20
C ALA A 26 11.19 2.36 16.76
N GLU A 27 11.39 1.26 16.04
CA GLU A 27 10.70 0.97 14.80
C GLU A 27 9.22 0.98 15.18
N SER A 28 8.60 2.15 15.05
CA SER A 28 7.15 2.23 15.03
C SER A 28 6.79 1.34 13.86
N VAL A 29 6.16 0.20 14.14
CA VAL A 29 5.43 -0.54 13.12
C VAL A 29 4.44 0.48 12.61
N ASP A 30 4.80 1.18 11.52
CA ASP A 30 3.90 2.08 10.84
C ASP A 30 2.67 1.23 10.50
N GLU A 31 1.60 1.53 11.21
CA GLU A 31 0.30 0.92 10.96
C GLU A 31 0.03 1.17 9.48
N ILE A 32 -0.01 0.08 8.69
CA ILE A 32 -0.15 0.18 7.22
C ILE A 32 -1.38 1.04 6.97
N PRO A 33 -1.24 2.19 6.31
CA PRO A 33 -2.37 3.11 6.13
C PRO A 33 -3.48 2.41 5.37
N VAL A 34 -4.70 2.47 5.92
CA VAL A 34 -5.88 1.91 5.24
C VAL A 34 -6.07 2.68 3.94
N LEU A 35 -5.82 2.03 2.82
CA LEU A 35 -6.01 2.62 1.49
C LEU A 35 -7.49 2.89 1.26
N LYS A 36 -7.79 4.10 0.76
CA LYS A 36 -9.14 4.54 0.43
C LYS A 36 -9.17 5.17 -0.95
N GLN A 37 -10.34 5.11 -1.56
CA GLN A 37 -10.56 5.80 -2.81
C GLN A 37 -10.42 7.31 -2.63
N GLU A 38 -9.66 7.94 -3.53
CA GLU A 38 -9.57 9.39 -3.66
C GLU A 38 -10.38 9.86 -4.89
N SER A 39 -10.79 11.13 -4.89
CA SER A 39 -11.61 11.71 -5.96
C SER A 39 -10.96 11.60 -7.34
N GLN A 40 -9.63 11.68 -7.43
CA GLN A 40 -8.87 11.49 -8.65
C GLN A 40 -8.99 10.07 -9.22
N HIS A 41 -9.18 9.06 -8.38
CA HIS A 41 -9.34 7.67 -8.84
C HIS A 41 -10.64 7.51 -9.62
N ALA A 42 -11.75 8.07 -9.15
CA ALA A 42 -13.02 8.05 -9.87
C ALA A 42 -12.93 8.70 -11.26
N VAL A 43 -12.26 9.85 -11.34
CA VAL A 43 -12.04 10.54 -12.63
C VAL A 43 -11.16 9.70 -13.56
N SER A 44 -10.12 9.10 -13.03
CA SER A 44 -9.18 8.26 -13.79
C SER A 44 -9.87 7.02 -14.35
N VAL A 45 -10.66 6.32 -13.53
CA VAL A 45 -11.40 5.13 -13.95
C VAL A 45 -12.36 5.47 -15.09
N LYS A 46 -13.19 6.50 -14.93
CA LYS A 46 -14.13 6.95 -15.98
C LYS A 46 -13.44 7.31 -17.29
N ARG A 47 -12.29 7.97 -17.21
CA ARG A 47 -11.52 8.35 -18.41
C ARG A 47 -10.90 7.13 -19.08
N ILE A 48 -10.30 6.23 -18.31
CA ILE A 48 -9.67 5.01 -18.83
C ILE A 48 -10.72 4.10 -19.45
N SER A 49 -11.83 3.82 -18.76
CA SER A 49 -12.89 2.95 -19.24
C SER A 49 -13.54 3.49 -20.52
N SER A 50 -13.87 4.80 -20.57
CA SER A 50 -14.46 5.40 -21.75
C SER A 50 -13.51 5.40 -22.97
N ASN A 51 -12.21 5.58 -22.75
CA ASN A 51 -11.22 5.46 -23.80
C ASN A 51 -11.08 4.01 -24.28
N PHE A 52 -11.06 3.06 -23.35
CA PHE A 52 -10.98 1.64 -23.69
C PHE A 52 -12.17 1.17 -24.49
N LEU A 53 -13.40 1.47 -24.04
CA LEU A 53 -14.63 1.10 -24.74
C LEU A 53 -14.72 1.69 -26.16
N ARG A 54 -14.22 2.92 -26.33
CA ARG A 54 -14.24 3.62 -27.62
C ARG A 54 -13.17 3.12 -28.59
N SER A 55 -11.98 2.78 -28.07
CA SER A 55 -10.81 2.46 -28.89
C SER A 55 -10.60 0.98 -29.11
N HIS A 56 -11.37 0.12 -28.44
CA HIS A 56 -11.23 -1.33 -28.57
C HIS A 56 -11.73 -1.77 -29.95
N TYR A 57 -10.95 -2.61 -30.64
CA TYR A 57 -11.26 -3.07 -31.99
C TYR A 57 -12.53 -3.94 -32.08
N LYS A 58 -12.93 -4.57 -30.96
CA LYS A 58 -14.24 -5.23 -30.80
C LYS A 58 -15.13 -4.33 -29.97
N SER A 59 -16.40 -4.28 -30.34
CA SER A 59 -17.42 -3.65 -29.51
C SER A 59 -17.50 -4.41 -28.18
N ILE A 60 -17.14 -3.75 -27.10
CA ILE A 60 -17.24 -4.27 -25.73
C ILE A 60 -18.30 -3.45 -25.01
N THR A 61 -19.20 -4.13 -24.34
CA THR A 61 -20.21 -3.52 -23.47
C THR A 61 -19.80 -3.73 -22.02
N LEU A 62 -20.01 -2.73 -21.18
CA LEU A 62 -19.98 -2.90 -19.72
C LEU A 62 -21.28 -3.60 -19.36
N ASP A 63 -21.18 -4.87 -18.98
CA ASP A 63 -22.27 -5.73 -18.60
C ASP A 63 -21.81 -6.75 -17.55
N ASP A 64 -22.74 -7.49 -16.96
CA ASP A 64 -22.44 -8.51 -15.94
C ASP A 64 -21.40 -9.52 -16.42
N ALA A 65 -21.42 -9.89 -17.72
CA ALA A 65 -20.47 -10.85 -18.26
C ALA A 65 -19.02 -10.28 -18.33
N LEU A 66 -18.88 -8.97 -18.51
CA LEU A 66 -17.58 -8.30 -18.38
C LEU A 66 -17.21 -8.11 -16.92
N SER A 67 -18.19 -7.77 -16.08
CA SER A 67 -18.03 -7.62 -14.63
C SER A 67 -17.45 -8.89 -14.01
N GLU A 68 -18.01 -10.05 -14.26
CA GLU A 68 -17.49 -11.34 -13.80
C GLU A 68 -16.04 -11.59 -14.22
N LYS A 69 -15.67 -11.23 -15.45
CA LYS A 69 -14.29 -11.37 -15.94
C LYS A 69 -13.33 -10.41 -15.25
N VAL A 70 -13.78 -9.19 -14.96
CA VAL A 70 -13.00 -8.19 -14.21
C VAL A 70 -12.77 -8.69 -12.79
N TYR A 71 -13.83 -9.14 -12.14
CA TYR A 71 -13.77 -9.75 -10.80
C TYR A 71 -12.77 -10.91 -10.75
N ASP A 72 -12.94 -11.88 -11.63
CA ASP A 72 -12.06 -13.06 -11.71
C ASP A 72 -10.59 -12.68 -11.90
N ARG A 73 -10.34 -11.70 -12.77
CA ARG A 73 -8.98 -11.24 -13.03
C ARG A 73 -8.41 -10.49 -11.83
N TYR A 74 -9.23 -9.69 -11.17
CA TYR A 74 -8.84 -8.95 -9.96
C TYR A 74 -8.50 -9.90 -8.82
N MET A 75 -9.37 -10.86 -8.53
CA MET A 75 -9.11 -11.89 -7.50
C MET A 75 -7.81 -12.67 -7.78
N ARG A 76 -7.58 -13.08 -9.03
CA ARG A 76 -6.33 -13.75 -9.41
C ARG A 76 -5.10 -12.85 -9.31
N SER A 77 -5.24 -11.55 -9.47
CA SER A 77 -4.11 -10.62 -9.33
C SER A 77 -3.69 -10.47 -7.87
N LEU A 78 -4.63 -10.55 -6.95
CA LEU A 78 -4.38 -10.47 -5.50
C LEU A 78 -3.95 -11.80 -4.89
N ASP A 79 -4.51 -12.90 -5.38
CA ASP A 79 -4.25 -14.24 -4.85
C ASP A 79 -4.04 -15.28 -5.98
N SER A 80 -2.92 -15.16 -6.68
CA SER A 80 -2.56 -16.08 -7.77
C SER A 80 -2.34 -17.52 -7.30
N ASN A 81 -1.92 -17.70 -6.06
CA ASN A 81 -1.57 -19.01 -5.48
C ASN A 81 -2.69 -19.59 -4.60
N ARG A 82 -3.79 -18.87 -4.41
CA ARG A 82 -4.93 -19.27 -3.56
C ARG A 82 -4.53 -19.53 -2.11
N ASN A 83 -3.71 -18.69 -1.55
CA ASN A 83 -3.21 -18.82 -0.18
C ASN A 83 -3.42 -17.55 0.68
N VAL A 84 -4.07 -16.53 0.14
CA VAL A 84 -4.30 -15.24 0.81
C VAL A 84 -5.74 -15.18 1.34
N PHE A 85 -6.73 -15.45 0.49
CA PHE A 85 -8.14 -15.40 0.88
C PHE A 85 -8.62 -16.69 1.55
N LEU A 86 -9.40 -16.54 2.61
CA LEU A 86 -10.17 -17.65 3.15
C LEU A 86 -11.35 -17.98 2.22
N ASP A 87 -11.81 -19.23 2.25
CA ASP A 87 -12.95 -19.66 1.45
C ASP A 87 -14.21 -18.83 1.74
N ALA A 88 -14.39 -18.41 3.00
CA ALA A 88 -15.49 -17.53 3.40
C ALA A 88 -15.40 -16.14 2.73
N ASP A 89 -14.20 -15.58 2.57
CA ASP A 89 -14.00 -14.30 1.91
C ASP A 89 -14.30 -14.41 0.41
N VAL A 90 -13.82 -15.49 -0.22
CA VAL A 90 -14.11 -15.77 -1.64
C VAL A 90 -15.62 -15.88 -1.87
N GLN A 91 -16.34 -16.61 -1.03
CA GLN A 91 -17.80 -16.74 -1.15
C GLN A 91 -18.52 -15.41 -0.94
N LYS A 92 -18.07 -14.61 0.03
CA LYS A 92 -18.63 -13.27 0.29
C LYS A 92 -18.44 -12.35 -0.92
N PHE A 93 -17.24 -12.27 -1.47
CA PHE A 93 -16.94 -11.37 -2.59
C PHE A 93 -17.54 -11.85 -3.91
N LYS A 94 -17.81 -13.15 -4.04
CA LYS A 94 -18.45 -13.71 -5.22
C LYS A 94 -19.88 -13.19 -5.42
N THR A 95 -20.56 -12.76 -4.36
CA THR A 95 -21.89 -12.13 -4.48
C THR A 95 -21.86 -10.77 -5.15
N GLU A 96 -20.68 -10.15 -5.23
CA GLU A 96 -20.47 -8.82 -5.82
C GLU A 96 -19.83 -8.88 -7.21
N GLN A 97 -19.69 -10.07 -7.79
CA GLN A 97 -18.95 -10.27 -9.04
C GLN A 97 -19.59 -9.57 -10.25
N ASP A 98 -20.86 -9.34 -10.23
CA ASP A 98 -21.66 -8.70 -11.27
C ASP A 98 -21.78 -7.17 -11.13
N HIS A 99 -21.27 -6.59 -10.03
CA HIS A 99 -21.33 -5.15 -9.74
C HIS A 99 -20.08 -4.35 -10.16
N PHE A 100 -19.10 -4.98 -10.80
CA PHE A 100 -17.87 -4.29 -11.20
C PHE A 100 -18.06 -3.37 -12.40
N ASP A 101 -19.03 -3.64 -13.26
CA ASP A 101 -19.37 -2.76 -14.39
C ASP A 101 -19.98 -1.44 -13.89
N GLU A 102 -20.94 -1.46 -12.97
CA GLU A 102 -21.47 -0.25 -12.34
C GLU A 102 -20.39 0.51 -11.57
N ALA A 103 -19.53 -0.21 -10.82
CA ALA A 103 -18.41 0.40 -10.11
C ALA A 103 -17.49 1.16 -11.06
N ILE A 104 -17.19 0.59 -12.23
CA ILE A 104 -16.38 1.23 -13.26
C ILE A 104 -17.12 2.42 -13.88
N GLU A 105 -18.40 2.28 -14.17
CA GLU A 105 -19.22 3.33 -14.79
C GLU A 105 -19.39 4.53 -13.84
N MET A 106 -19.69 4.27 -12.59
CA MET A 106 -19.84 5.30 -11.55
C MET A 106 -18.49 5.86 -11.07
N GLY A 107 -17.40 5.12 -11.30
CA GLY A 107 -16.08 5.44 -10.74
C GLY A 107 -16.01 5.23 -9.25
N ASP A 108 -16.83 4.29 -8.74
CA ASP A 108 -16.84 3.86 -7.36
C ASP A 108 -16.05 2.56 -7.23
N LEU A 109 -14.90 2.62 -6.58
CA LEU A 109 -13.98 1.49 -6.42
C LEU A 109 -14.03 0.89 -5.01
N ASP A 110 -15.02 1.22 -4.21
CA ASP A 110 -15.10 0.79 -2.81
C ASP A 110 -15.06 -0.75 -2.68
N ILE A 111 -15.75 -1.47 -3.59
CA ILE A 111 -15.69 -2.93 -3.59
C ILE A 111 -14.27 -3.48 -3.84
N ALA A 112 -13.51 -2.86 -4.74
CA ALA A 112 -12.14 -3.26 -5.01
C ALA A 112 -11.24 -3.01 -3.79
N TYR A 113 -11.42 -1.88 -3.09
CA TYR A 113 -10.69 -1.61 -1.85
C TYR A 113 -11.06 -2.56 -0.73
N GLN A 114 -12.34 -2.93 -0.57
CA GLN A 114 -12.78 -3.91 0.42
C GLN A 114 -12.12 -5.28 0.19
N ILE A 115 -12.07 -5.75 -1.05
CA ILE A 115 -11.41 -7.00 -1.41
C ILE A 115 -9.90 -6.89 -1.13
N PHE A 116 -9.28 -5.78 -1.51
CA PHE A 116 -7.86 -5.55 -1.24
C PHE A 116 -7.54 -5.59 0.25
N HIS A 117 -8.34 -4.94 1.10
CA HIS A 117 -8.11 -4.94 2.54
C HIS A 117 -8.20 -6.34 3.16
N ALA A 118 -9.01 -7.22 2.59
CA ALA A 118 -9.09 -8.60 3.06
C ALA A 118 -7.77 -9.39 2.84
N THR A 119 -6.87 -8.90 1.99
CA THR A 119 -5.53 -9.52 1.83
C THR A 119 -4.57 -9.20 2.96
N SER A 120 -4.90 -8.22 3.80
CA SER A 120 -4.01 -7.69 4.86
C SER A 120 -4.43 -8.15 6.27
N ASN A 121 -5.46 -9.00 6.40
CA ASN A 121 -5.98 -9.48 7.68
C ASN A 121 -5.40 -10.85 8.08
#